data_2d9830afdac6131f9ef26597e5c7da00
#
_entry.id   2d9830afdac6131f9ef26597e5c7da00
#
_cell.length_a   1.000
_cell.length_b   1.000
_cell.length_c   1.000
_cell.angle_alpha   90.00
_cell.angle_beta   90.00
_cell.angle_gamma   90.00
#
_symmetry.space_group_name_H-M   'P 1'
#
loop_
_entity.id
_entity.type
_entity.pdbx_description
1 polymer ?
#
loop_
_entity_poly.entity_id
_entity_poly.type
_entity_poly.pdbx_seq_one_letter_code
_entity_poly.pdbx_strand_id
1 'polypeptide(L)'
;KVKEADFTSDFPETNISHLVLLDRSSAKKIGDTYLGTIDKVSQFGISDDYRQVTIGEQPYRVSPLEYKSFWKWFTNHKEGIGYYVKVNQTTGKAELIKLDKGMKYSDSEYFFSDTLRYLRLKYPTVIFGDPSFEVDDKGNPYYVATTYKPKFMLSSNDPTGAILLNAVTGETKRYDLKDIPD
;
A
#
# COMPACT_ATOMS: atom_id res chain seq x y z
N LYS A 1 22.59 -34.24 3.30
CA LYS A 1 23.48 -33.86 2.16
C LYS A 1 22.84 -32.63 1.52
N VAL A 2 23.51 -31.49 1.62
CA VAL A 2 23.13 -30.28 0.90
C VAL A 2 23.45 -30.53 -0.57
N LYS A 3 22.48 -30.35 -1.48
CA LYS A 3 22.71 -30.38 -2.91
C LYS A 3 23.48 -29.13 -3.32
N GLU A 4 24.57 -29.25 -4.06
CA GLU A 4 25.17 -28.13 -4.75
C GLU A 4 24.19 -27.63 -5.81
N ALA A 5 23.91 -26.32 -5.78
CA ALA A 5 23.10 -25.66 -6.81
C ALA A 5 23.97 -25.29 -7.99
N ASP A 6 23.48 -25.55 -9.21
CA ASP A 6 24.15 -25.08 -10.44
C ASP A 6 23.64 -23.67 -10.73
N PHE A 7 24.54 -22.68 -10.72
CA PHE A 7 24.21 -21.27 -10.90
C PHE A 7 23.51 -20.98 -12.22
N THR A 8 23.81 -21.71 -13.28
CA THR A 8 23.22 -21.48 -14.61
C THR A 8 21.87 -22.16 -14.80
N SER A 9 21.59 -23.27 -14.09
CA SER A 9 20.35 -24.03 -14.25
C SER A 9 19.32 -23.77 -13.16
N ASP A 10 19.78 -23.42 -11.96
CA ASP A 10 18.91 -23.28 -10.78
C ASP A 10 18.49 -21.84 -10.49
N PHE A 11 19.13 -20.85 -11.14
CA PHE A 11 18.79 -19.44 -11.02
C PHE A 11 18.31 -18.87 -12.35
N PRO A 12 17.10 -18.31 -12.43
CA PRO A 12 16.60 -17.69 -13.65
C PRO A 12 17.42 -16.45 -14.00
N GLU A 13 17.63 -16.23 -15.30
CA GLU A 13 18.24 -14.99 -15.78
C GLU A 13 17.40 -13.78 -15.36
N THR A 14 17.99 -12.89 -14.57
CA THR A 14 17.31 -11.66 -14.13
C THR A 14 17.50 -10.58 -15.18
N ASN A 15 16.41 -10.06 -15.73
CA ASN A 15 16.48 -8.91 -16.63
C ASN A 15 16.89 -7.66 -15.83
N ILE A 16 18.04 -7.10 -16.16
CA ILE A 16 18.64 -5.93 -15.48
C ILE A 16 17.70 -4.71 -15.52
N SER A 17 16.86 -4.59 -16.55
CA SER A 17 15.90 -3.49 -16.67
C SER A 17 14.79 -3.50 -15.60
N HIS A 18 14.61 -4.62 -14.90
CA HIS A 18 13.62 -4.81 -13.84
C HIS A 18 14.23 -4.81 -12.43
N LEU A 19 15.54 -4.54 -12.30
CA LEU A 19 16.16 -4.41 -11.00
C LEU A 19 15.65 -3.18 -10.26
N VAL A 20 15.28 -3.40 -9.00
CA VAL A 20 14.85 -2.34 -8.09
C VAL A 20 16.05 -1.50 -7.70
N LEU A 21 16.16 -0.29 -8.25
CA LEU A 21 17.29 0.63 -8.03
C LEU A 21 17.02 1.64 -6.88
N LEU A 22 15.76 1.84 -6.51
CA LEU A 22 15.38 2.83 -5.51
C LEU A 22 14.89 2.16 -4.22
N ASP A 23 15.48 2.57 -3.12
CA ASP A 23 14.98 2.22 -1.80
C ASP A 23 13.76 3.08 -1.41
N ARG A 24 13.15 2.76 -0.26
CA ARG A 24 11.97 3.46 0.25
C ARG A 24 12.26 4.95 0.53
N SER A 25 13.40 5.27 1.10
CA SER A 25 13.78 6.63 1.47
C SER A 25 14.01 7.51 0.25
N SER A 26 14.64 6.97 -0.78
CA SER A 26 14.86 7.65 -2.06
C SER A 26 13.55 7.89 -2.80
N ALA A 27 12.66 6.91 -2.83
CA ALA A 27 11.32 7.06 -3.43
C ALA A 27 10.50 8.13 -2.73
N LYS A 28 10.53 8.17 -1.39
CA LYS A 28 9.86 9.21 -0.59
C LYS A 28 10.38 10.60 -0.96
N LYS A 29 11.70 10.79 -0.97
CA LYS A 29 12.33 12.08 -1.30
C LYS A 29 11.95 12.57 -2.69
N ILE A 30 11.91 11.68 -3.69
CA ILE A 30 11.49 12.00 -5.04
C ILE A 30 10.01 12.42 -5.05
N GLY A 31 9.14 11.66 -4.38
CA GLY A 31 7.72 11.96 -4.26
C GLY A 31 7.46 13.30 -3.56
N ASP A 32 8.12 13.58 -2.45
CA ASP A 32 8.00 14.85 -1.71
C ASP A 32 8.44 16.04 -2.57
N THR A 33 9.54 15.90 -3.33
CA THR A 33 10.00 16.92 -4.26
C THR A 33 8.97 17.17 -5.35
N TYR A 34 8.37 16.11 -5.89
CA TYR A 34 7.35 16.22 -6.93
C TYR A 34 6.07 16.90 -6.42
N LEU A 35 5.58 16.53 -5.23
CA LEU A 35 4.42 17.17 -4.60
C LEU A 35 4.65 18.66 -4.36
N GLY A 36 5.86 19.06 -3.97
CA GLY A 36 6.21 20.46 -3.76
C GLY A 36 6.04 21.34 -5.00
N THR A 37 5.97 20.74 -6.20
CA THR A 37 5.77 21.46 -7.46
C THR A 37 4.31 21.65 -7.86
N ILE A 38 3.35 21.07 -7.11
CA ILE A 38 1.93 21.05 -7.45
C ILE A 38 1.10 21.84 -6.44
N ASP A 39 0.66 23.02 -6.80
CA ASP A 39 -0.09 23.95 -5.92
C ASP A 39 -1.41 23.37 -5.36
N LYS A 40 -2.11 22.54 -6.14
CA LYS A 40 -3.44 22.00 -5.78
C LYS A 40 -3.40 20.93 -4.68
N VAL A 41 -2.23 20.35 -4.38
CA VAL A 41 -2.06 19.32 -3.35
C VAL A 41 -1.38 19.81 -2.08
N SER A 42 -1.28 21.13 -1.89
CA SER A 42 -0.65 21.75 -0.71
C SER A 42 -1.26 21.34 0.65
N GLN A 43 -2.49 20.84 0.64
CA GLN A 43 -3.19 20.33 1.83
C GLN A 43 -2.77 18.91 2.22
N PHE A 44 -2.10 18.17 1.32
CA PHE A 44 -1.66 16.81 1.53
C PHE A 44 -0.15 16.72 1.76
N GLY A 45 0.26 15.70 2.49
CA GLY A 45 1.63 15.20 2.54
C GLY A 45 1.68 13.80 1.95
N ILE A 46 2.86 13.28 1.73
CA ILE A 46 3.04 11.89 1.35
C ILE A 46 3.17 11.06 2.61
N SER A 47 2.42 9.97 2.70
CA SER A 47 2.55 9.00 3.78
C SER A 47 3.96 8.39 3.80
N ASP A 48 4.42 7.99 4.97
CA ASP A 48 5.65 7.22 5.11
C ASP A 48 5.50 5.77 4.64
N ASP A 49 4.28 5.34 4.33
CA ASP A 49 3.98 3.99 3.86
C ASP A 49 4.16 3.85 2.33
N TYR A 50 5.43 3.90 1.89
CA TYR A 50 5.80 3.57 0.52
C TYR A 50 5.89 2.05 0.36
N ARG A 51 4.95 1.47 -0.36
CA ARG A 51 4.94 0.04 -0.66
C ARG A 51 5.46 -0.24 -2.07
N GLN A 52 6.17 -1.36 -2.20
CA GLN A 52 6.59 -1.85 -3.50
C GLN A 52 5.47 -2.68 -4.12
N VAL A 53 5.09 -2.32 -5.34
CA VAL A 53 4.10 -3.04 -6.14
C VAL A 53 4.68 -3.30 -7.53
N THR A 54 4.24 -4.36 -8.18
CA THR A 54 4.56 -4.63 -9.58
C THR A 54 3.29 -4.38 -10.39
N ILE A 55 3.33 -3.44 -11.31
CA ILE A 55 2.21 -3.12 -12.21
C ILE A 55 2.66 -3.44 -13.63
N GLY A 56 2.02 -4.42 -14.25
CA GLY A 56 2.57 -5.06 -15.42
C GLY A 56 3.94 -5.66 -15.04
N GLU A 57 4.94 -5.61 -15.81
CA GLU A 57 6.26 -6.15 -15.48
C GLU A 57 7.21 -5.13 -14.83
N GLN A 58 6.71 -3.96 -14.41
CA GLN A 58 7.53 -2.86 -13.89
C GLN A 58 7.39 -2.70 -12.37
N PRO A 59 8.50 -2.54 -11.64
CA PRO A 59 8.47 -2.28 -10.22
C PRO A 59 8.20 -0.80 -9.93
N TYR A 60 7.21 -0.55 -9.09
CA TYR A 60 6.86 0.77 -8.58
C TYR A 60 6.86 0.80 -7.05
N ARG A 61 7.01 2.01 -6.50
CA ARG A 61 6.61 2.29 -5.13
C ARG A 61 5.41 3.20 -5.16
N VAL A 62 4.40 2.83 -4.39
CA VAL A 62 3.16 3.60 -4.25
C VAL A 62 3.01 4.08 -2.82
N SER A 63 2.43 5.26 -2.65
CA SER A 63 2.11 5.82 -1.33
C SER A 63 0.82 6.63 -1.43
N PRO A 64 -0.11 6.50 -0.47
CA PRO A 64 -1.26 7.37 -0.38
C PRO A 64 -0.80 8.78 0.04
N LEU A 65 -1.64 9.78 -0.21
CA LEU A 65 -1.49 11.09 0.40
C LEU A 65 -2.15 11.12 1.77
N GLU A 66 -1.65 11.95 2.65
CA GLU A 66 -2.19 12.18 4.00
C GLU A 66 -2.60 13.63 4.17
N TYR A 67 -3.66 13.88 4.95
CA TYR A 67 -4.02 15.24 5.33
C TYR A 67 -2.97 15.81 6.31
N LYS A 68 -2.42 16.96 6.00
CA LYS A 68 -1.40 17.63 6.83
C LYS A 68 -1.92 18.09 8.19
N SER A 69 -3.23 18.21 8.37
CA SER A 69 -3.82 18.61 9.65
C SER A 69 -5.29 18.22 9.76
N PHE A 70 -5.79 18.14 11.00
CA PHE A 70 -7.20 17.89 11.31
C PHE A 70 -8.13 18.87 10.59
N TRP A 71 -7.81 20.17 10.54
CA TRP A 71 -8.66 21.16 9.88
C TRP A 71 -8.77 20.95 8.38
N LYS A 72 -7.68 20.53 7.74
CA LYS A 72 -7.69 20.22 6.31
C LYS A 72 -8.52 18.96 6.03
N TRP A 73 -8.43 17.96 6.89
CA TRP A 73 -9.30 16.80 6.85
C TRP A 73 -10.77 17.21 7.05
N PHE A 74 -11.10 17.96 8.10
CA PHE A 74 -12.47 18.34 8.43
C PHE A 74 -13.19 19.07 7.30
N THR A 75 -12.48 19.88 6.55
CA THR A 75 -13.04 20.63 5.41
C THR A 75 -13.16 19.81 4.13
N ASN A 76 -12.34 18.76 3.93
CA ASN A 76 -12.24 18.05 2.66
C ASN A 76 -12.56 16.54 2.71
N HIS A 77 -12.79 15.96 3.88
CA HIS A 77 -12.99 14.51 4.03
C HIS A 77 -14.17 13.94 3.24
N LYS A 78 -15.18 14.74 2.90
CA LYS A 78 -16.34 14.29 2.12
C LYS A 78 -15.98 13.88 0.70
N GLU A 79 -15.02 14.56 0.09
CA GLU A 79 -14.52 14.26 -1.26
C GLU A 79 -13.50 13.11 -1.25
N GLY A 80 -12.87 12.89 -0.11
CA GLY A 80 -11.79 11.92 0.07
C GLY A 80 -10.48 12.38 -0.57
N ILE A 81 -9.46 11.51 -0.48
CA ILE A 81 -8.13 11.76 -1.05
C ILE A 81 -8.14 11.31 -2.51
N GLY A 82 -8.17 12.27 -3.43
CA GLY A 82 -8.33 12.02 -4.87
C GLY A 82 -7.05 11.59 -5.61
N TYR A 83 -5.93 11.40 -4.91
CA TYR A 83 -4.63 11.12 -5.53
C TYR A 83 -3.79 10.17 -4.69
N TYR A 84 -2.88 9.43 -5.36
CA TYR A 84 -1.76 8.76 -4.73
C TYR A 84 -0.48 8.98 -5.55
N VAL A 85 0.69 8.78 -4.95
CA VAL A 85 1.98 8.92 -5.62
C VAL A 85 2.47 7.56 -6.07
N LYS A 86 2.94 7.48 -7.31
CA LYS A 86 3.59 6.32 -7.91
C LYS A 86 4.99 6.70 -8.35
N VAL A 87 6.00 5.99 -7.89
CA VAL A 87 7.41 6.20 -8.26
C VAL A 87 7.93 4.96 -8.97
N ASN A 88 8.37 5.13 -10.21
CA ASN A 88 9.03 4.06 -10.94
C ASN A 88 10.40 3.80 -10.34
N GLN A 89 10.67 2.56 -9.89
CA GLN A 89 11.90 2.21 -9.18
C GLN A 89 13.12 2.08 -10.11
N THR A 90 12.88 1.90 -11.40
CA THR A 90 13.95 1.79 -12.40
C THR A 90 14.39 3.17 -12.89
N THR A 91 13.42 4.07 -13.17
CA THR A 91 13.73 5.38 -13.79
C THR A 91 13.77 6.53 -12.78
N GLY A 92 13.27 6.34 -11.56
CA GLY A 92 13.14 7.40 -10.56
C GLY A 92 12.04 8.44 -10.87
N LYS A 93 11.19 8.21 -11.87
CA LYS A 93 10.10 9.13 -12.18
C LYS A 93 8.96 8.98 -11.17
N ALA A 94 8.54 10.11 -10.59
CA ALA A 94 7.35 10.21 -9.75
C ALA A 94 6.16 10.71 -10.58
N GLU A 95 5.00 10.13 -10.33
CA GLU A 95 3.73 10.51 -10.94
C GLU A 95 2.65 10.62 -9.88
N LEU A 96 1.79 11.63 -9.99
CA LEU A 96 0.61 11.76 -9.18
C LEU A 96 -0.58 11.18 -9.94
N ILE A 97 -1.08 10.06 -9.46
CA ILE A 97 -2.20 9.36 -10.08
C ILE A 97 -3.50 9.91 -9.51
N LYS A 98 -4.34 10.45 -10.40
CA LYS A 98 -5.67 10.94 -10.05
C LYS A 98 -6.66 9.79 -10.06
N LEU A 99 -7.47 9.70 -9.01
CA LEU A 99 -8.58 8.76 -8.89
C LEU A 99 -9.88 9.40 -9.37
N ASP A 100 -10.75 8.61 -9.99
CA ASP A 100 -12.09 9.06 -10.39
C ASP A 100 -12.97 9.40 -9.17
N LYS A 101 -12.77 8.65 -8.09
CA LYS A 101 -13.39 8.87 -6.78
C LYS A 101 -12.32 8.86 -5.71
N GLY A 102 -12.35 9.83 -4.80
CA GLY A 102 -11.40 9.93 -3.72
C GLY A 102 -11.47 8.77 -2.73
N MET A 103 -10.32 8.40 -2.15
CA MET A 103 -10.23 7.44 -1.06
C MET A 103 -10.86 8.05 0.18
N LYS A 104 -11.78 7.31 0.80
CA LYS A 104 -12.47 7.69 2.04
C LYS A 104 -11.90 6.98 3.26
N TYR A 105 -11.08 5.98 3.04
CA TYR A 105 -10.41 5.20 4.07
C TYR A 105 -8.91 5.32 3.88
N SER A 106 -8.21 5.76 4.89
CA SER A 106 -6.75 5.86 4.93
C SER A 106 -6.26 5.90 6.37
N ASP A 107 -4.97 5.72 6.58
CA ASP A 107 -4.37 5.77 7.92
C ASP A 107 -4.30 7.20 8.48
N SER A 108 -4.49 8.22 7.63
CA SER A 108 -4.59 9.63 8.03
C SER A 108 -6.03 10.14 8.25
N GLU A 109 -7.02 9.29 8.04
CA GLU A 109 -8.41 9.61 8.31
C GLU A 109 -8.71 9.55 9.81
N TYR A 110 -9.79 10.23 10.21
CA TYR A 110 -10.22 10.29 11.60
C TYR A 110 -11.48 9.47 11.82
N PHE A 111 -11.73 9.11 13.08
CA PHE A 111 -12.92 8.37 13.51
C PHE A 111 -13.07 7.02 12.81
N PHE A 112 -14.15 6.82 12.06
CA PHE A 112 -14.51 5.54 11.47
C PHE A 112 -13.89 5.32 10.06
N SER A 113 -13.26 6.31 9.50
CA SER A 113 -12.58 6.21 8.20
C SER A 113 -11.10 5.86 8.32
N ASP A 114 -10.55 5.83 9.54
CA ASP A 114 -9.24 5.24 9.82
C ASP A 114 -9.26 3.74 9.53
N THR A 115 -8.33 3.27 8.70
CA THR A 115 -8.31 1.90 8.17
C THR A 115 -8.25 0.84 9.25
N LEU A 116 -7.35 0.99 10.22
CA LEU A 116 -7.18 0.03 11.31
C LEU A 116 -8.43 -0.04 12.18
N ARG A 117 -8.99 1.10 12.57
CA ARG A 117 -10.19 1.18 13.40
C ARG A 117 -11.40 0.62 12.68
N TYR A 118 -11.57 0.93 11.40
CA TYR A 118 -12.65 0.40 10.58
C TYR A 118 -12.59 -1.13 10.49
N LEU A 119 -11.42 -1.70 10.22
CA LEU A 119 -11.23 -3.14 10.16
C LEU A 119 -11.44 -3.81 11.52
N ARG A 120 -11.00 -3.19 12.63
CA ARG A 120 -11.25 -3.71 13.99
C ARG A 120 -12.73 -3.78 14.34
N LEU A 121 -13.50 -2.79 13.94
CA LEU A 121 -14.96 -2.79 14.14
C LEU A 121 -15.67 -3.84 13.29
N LYS A 122 -15.20 -4.04 12.05
CA LYS A 122 -15.81 -4.99 11.11
C LYS A 122 -15.42 -6.44 11.37
N TYR A 123 -14.21 -6.66 11.88
CA TYR A 123 -13.65 -7.99 12.18
C TYR A 123 -13.14 -8.10 13.63
N PRO A 124 -14.01 -7.96 14.64
CA PRO A 124 -13.58 -7.83 16.04
C PRO A 124 -12.88 -9.08 16.60
N THR A 125 -13.12 -10.25 16.01
CA THR A 125 -12.55 -11.54 16.46
C THR A 125 -11.35 -12.00 15.65
N VAL A 126 -11.00 -11.28 14.59
CA VAL A 126 -9.88 -11.64 13.70
C VAL A 126 -8.61 -10.98 14.18
N ILE A 127 -7.53 -11.74 14.31
CA ILE A 127 -6.20 -11.21 14.58
C ILE A 127 -5.59 -10.84 13.22
N PHE A 128 -5.24 -9.57 13.04
CA PHE A 128 -4.57 -9.08 11.83
C PHE A 128 -3.54 -8.00 12.16
N GLY A 129 -2.55 -7.87 11.29
CA GLY A 129 -1.51 -6.85 11.35
C GLY A 129 -1.98 -5.48 10.86
N ASP A 130 -1.08 -4.51 10.87
CA ASP A 130 -1.37 -3.19 10.35
C ASP A 130 -1.66 -3.25 8.86
N PRO A 131 -2.72 -2.55 8.38
CA PRO A 131 -3.04 -2.49 6.97
C PRO A 131 -1.91 -1.85 6.17
N SER A 132 -1.62 -2.35 4.98
CA SER A 132 -0.67 -1.76 4.05
C SER A 132 -1.37 -1.27 2.80
N PHE A 133 -0.93 -0.11 2.30
CA PHE A 133 -1.47 0.45 1.06
C PHE A 133 -0.95 -0.30 -0.15
N GLU A 134 -1.86 -0.72 -1.02
CA GLU A 134 -1.58 -1.46 -2.25
C GLU A 134 -2.41 -0.90 -3.40
N VAL A 135 -1.98 -1.18 -4.63
CA VAL A 135 -2.69 -0.77 -5.84
C VAL A 135 -2.73 -1.95 -6.79
N ASP A 136 -3.91 -2.24 -7.33
CA ASP A 136 -4.07 -3.30 -8.33
C ASP A 136 -3.54 -2.87 -9.72
N ASP A 137 -3.49 -3.81 -10.68
CA ASP A 137 -3.01 -3.56 -12.05
C ASP A 137 -3.83 -2.49 -12.80
N LYS A 138 -5.05 -2.20 -12.34
CA LYS A 138 -5.93 -1.18 -12.92
C LYS A 138 -5.76 0.19 -12.26
N GLY A 139 -4.91 0.28 -11.21
CA GLY A 139 -4.68 1.51 -10.46
C GLY A 139 -5.69 1.77 -9.34
N ASN A 140 -6.50 0.78 -8.95
CA ASN A 140 -7.43 0.94 -7.84
C ASN A 140 -6.70 0.79 -6.49
N PRO A 141 -6.96 1.68 -5.51
CA PRO A 141 -6.30 1.64 -4.21
C PRO A 141 -7.02 0.72 -3.23
N TYR A 142 -6.22 -0.07 -2.52
CA TYR A 142 -6.65 -1.00 -1.47
C TYR A 142 -5.76 -0.88 -0.24
N TYR A 143 -6.29 -1.34 0.89
CA TYR A 143 -5.51 -1.66 2.07
C TYR A 143 -5.58 -3.16 2.33
N VAL A 144 -4.44 -3.76 2.58
CA VAL A 144 -4.29 -5.20 2.80
C VAL A 144 -3.80 -5.45 4.22
N ALA A 145 -4.56 -6.19 5.01
CA ALA A 145 -4.18 -6.60 6.36
C ALA A 145 -4.00 -8.11 6.43
N THR A 146 -2.78 -8.57 6.71
CA THR A 146 -2.51 -10.00 6.90
C THR A 146 -3.18 -10.52 8.15
N THR A 147 -3.90 -11.65 8.05
CA THR A 147 -4.56 -12.31 9.17
C THR A 147 -3.71 -13.43 9.75
N TYR A 148 -3.84 -13.68 11.07
CA TYR A 148 -3.04 -14.63 11.81
C TYR A 148 -3.91 -15.57 12.65
N LYS A 149 -3.35 -16.76 12.98
CA LYS A 149 -3.95 -17.66 13.97
C LYS A 149 -3.70 -17.12 15.38
N PRO A 150 -4.70 -17.18 16.30
CA PRO A 150 -4.43 -16.98 17.71
C PRO A 150 -3.48 -18.11 18.19
N LYS A 151 -2.33 -17.76 18.75
CA LYS A 151 -1.39 -18.73 19.31
C LYS A 151 -1.29 -18.60 20.82
N PHE A 152 -1.27 -19.76 21.47
CA PHE A 152 -0.92 -19.93 22.86
C PHE A 152 0.60 -20.07 22.93
N MET A 153 1.30 -19.16 23.62
CA MET A 153 2.77 -19.09 23.78
C MET A 153 3.58 -18.50 22.58
N LEU A 154 4.72 -17.96 22.93
CA LEU A 154 5.84 -17.27 22.25
C LEU A 154 6.31 -17.75 20.84
N SER A 155 5.48 -18.36 20.04
CA SER A 155 5.81 -18.77 18.67
C SER A 155 5.38 -17.74 17.64
N SER A 156 6.09 -17.64 16.52
CA SER A 156 5.79 -16.75 15.40
C SER A 156 4.33 -16.84 14.95
N ASN A 157 3.73 -15.70 14.60
CA ASN A 157 2.38 -15.64 14.06
C ASN A 157 2.37 -16.23 12.64
N ASP A 158 1.73 -17.39 12.45
CA ASP A 158 1.56 -17.93 11.10
C ASP A 158 0.42 -17.19 10.39
N PRO A 159 0.66 -16.67 9.17
CA PRO A 159 -0.38 -16.06 8.39
C PRO A 159 -1.45 -17.09 8.01
N THR A 160 -2.71 -16.67 8.00
CA THR A 160 -3.86 -17.50 7.62
C THR A 160 -4.55 -17.00 6.37
N GLY A 161 -4.28 -15.77 5.97
CA GLY A 161 -4.90 -15.11 4.84
C GLY A 161 -4.75 -13.61 4.92
N ALA A 162 -5.64 -12.89 4.26
CA ALA A 162 -5.66 -11.44 4.24
C ALA A 162 -7.08 -10.88 4.24
N ILE A 163 -7.22 -9.66 4.72
CA ILE A 163 -8.41 -8.82 4.54
C ILE A 163 -8.04 -7.71 3.57
N LEU A 164 -8.78 -7.61 2.46
CA LEU A 164 -8.68 -6.50 1.53
C LEU A 164 -9.76 -5.48 1.87
N LEU A 165 -9.39 -4.21 1.91
CA LEU A 165 -10.28 -3.07 2.07
C LEU A 165 -10.14 -2.16 0.85
N ASN A 166 -11.21 -1.98 0.10
CA ASN A 166 -11.23 -0.98 -0.96
C ASN A 166 -11.22 0.43 -0.34
N ALA A 167 -10.16 1.20 -0.61
CA ALA A 167 -9.95 2.52 0.01
C ALA A 167 -11.00 3.56 -0.39
N VAL A 168 -11.68 3.37 -1.52
CA VAL A 168 -12.72 4.28 -2.04
C VAL A 168 -14.10 3.93 -1.49
N THR A 169 -14.47 2.64 -1.52
CA THR A 169 -15.84 2.21 -1.21
C THR A 169 -16.04 1.74 0.23
N GLY A 170 -14.96 1.33 0.91
CA GLY A 170 -15.03 0.68 2.23
C GLY A 170 -15.47 -0.77 2.15
N GLU A 171 -15.62 -1.34 0.95
CA GLU A 171 -15.91 -2.76 0.81
C GLU A 171 -14.72 -3.58 1.29
N THR A 172 -15.01 -4.63 2.06
CA THR A 172 -13.96 -5.52 2.56
C THR A 172 -14.23 -6.94 2.16
N LYS A 173 -13.16 -7.66 1.85
CA LYS A 173 -13.21 -9.09 1.58
C LYS A 173 -12.09 -9.80 2.30
N ARG A 174 -12.40 -10.93 2.94
CA ARG A 174 -11.42 -11.79 3.58
C ARG A 174 -11.12 -12.98 2.67
N TYR A 175 -9.85 -13.30 2.55
CA TYR A 175 -9.33 -14.43 1.79
C TYR A 175 -8.52 -15.34 2.69
N ASP A 176 -8.63 -16.65 2.48
CA ASP A 176 -7.69 -17.61 3.03
C ASP A 176 -6.37 -17.55 2.22
N LEU A 177 -5.26 -18.00 2.82
CA LEU A 177 -3.92 -17.86 2.22
C LEU A 177 -3.82 -18.42 0.79
N LYS A 178 -4.55 -19.50 0.48
CA LYS A 178 -4.57 -20.15 -0.83
C LYS A 178 -5.44 -19.44 -1.87
N ASP A 179 -6.31 -18.52 -1.45
CA ASP A 179 -7.31 -17.85 -2.27
C ASP A 179 -7.03 -16.35 -2.43
N ILE A 180 -5.86 -15.87 -1.94
CA ILE A 180 -5.45 -14.48 -2.10
C ILE A 180 -5.20 -14.22 -3.59
N PRO A 181 -5.83 -13.21 -4.21
CA PRO A 181 -5.56 -12.85 -5.60
C PRO A 181 -4.12 -12.32 -5.74
N ASP A 182 -3.53 -12.57 -6.90
CA ASP A 182 -2.20 -12.05 -7.28
C ASP A 182 -2.19 -10.53 -7.39
#